data_68bbdb581c3b9712f504aeebd2be93df
#
_entry.id   68bbdb581c3b9712f504aeebd2be93df
#
_cell.length_a   1.000
_cell.length_b   1.000
_cell.length_c   1.000
_cell.angle_alpha   90.00
_cell.angle_beta   90.00
_cell.angle_gamma   90.00
#
_symmetry.space_group_name_H-M   'P 1'
#
loop_
_entity.id
_entity.type
_entity.pdbx_description
1 polymer ?
#
loop_
_entity_poly.entity_id
_entity_poly.type
_entity_poly.pdbx_seq_one_letter_code
_entity_poly.pdbx_strand_id
1 'polypeptide(L)'
;MQYTSQQLKTGLSLAVVANIIWGVSALYWVETSPVRPQDVVAHRAIWSLPVATLVLLWVGRFRATWALLTMPRMLAWSALGTVLLSLNWGVFVYAVSSGRATEASLGYFMLPLLTILVGRLAFREAMGSAQWIAVLLAVIAVAMQLWAYGSLPWISLVVASSFALYGAIRKKIVADTMQGLFIETLCMAPFALGWLWLTEGAGMGQHGLKVDLFLLLAGIYTTAPLLTYIAASRLLPLNVVGLTSYLGPSLQLLVAQTALGESLDTVTAISFALVWTGVLLVSGQGLVRFRRR
;
A
#
# COMPACT_ATOMS: atom_id res chain seq x y z
N MET A 1 -2.49 -5.85 -27.62
CA MET A 1 -3.43 -6.90 -27.15
C MET A 1 -4.81 -6.30 -27.14
N GLN A 2 -5.79 -6.93 -27.82
CA GLN A 2 -7.19 -6.53 -27.74
C GLN A 2 -7.84 -7.27 -26.57
N TYR A 3 -8.31 -6.54 -25.58
CA TYR A 3 -9.04 -7.08 -24.44
C TYR A 3 -10.49 -7.34 -24.85
N THR A 4 -11.06 -8.49 -24.52
CA THR A 4 -12.50 -8.76 -24.72
C THR A 4 -13.33 -7.95 -23.72
N SER A 5 -14.59 -7.65 -24.07
CA SER A 5 -15.52 -6.95 -23.15
C SER A 5 -15.68 -7.68 -21.81
N GLN A 6 -15.68 -9.02 -21.84
CA GLN A 6 -15.77 -9.85 -20.64
C GLN A 6 -14.49 -9.72 -19.77
N GLN A 7 -13.30 -9.74 -20.37
CA GLN A 7 -12.04 -9.53 -19.65
C GLN A 7 -11.98 -8.17 -18.97
N LEU A 8 -12.42 -7.10 -19.68
CA LEU A 8 -12.46 -5.77 -19.10
C LEU A 8 -13.44 -5.67 -17.91
N LYS A 9 -14.64 -6.25 -18.02
CA LYS A 9 -15.61 -6.27 -16.90
C LYS A 9 -15.07 -7.04 -15.70
N THR A 10 -14.56 -8.25 -15.90
CA THR A 10 -13.98 -9.08 -14.81
C THR A 10 -12.78 -8.37 -14.18
N GLY A 11 -11.87 -7.82 -14.99
CA GLY A 11 -10.70 -7.09 -14.49
C GLY A 11 -11.09 -5.87 -13.68
N LEU A 12 -12.09 -5.09 -14.14
CA LEU A 12 -12.59 -3.91 -13.42
C LEU A 12 -13.21 -4.32 -12.07
N SER A 13 -14.05 -5.37 -12.05
CA SER A 13 -14.64 -5.87 -10.80
C SER A 13 -13.56 -6.30 -9.80
N LEU A 14 -12.53 -7.01 -10.23
CA LEU A 14 -11.42 -7.43 -9.37
C LEU A 14 -10.61 -6.24 -8.86
N ALA A 15 -10.33 -5.23 -9.70
CA ALA A 15 -9.64 -4.01 -9.28
C ALA A 15 -10.46 -3.23 -8.24
N VAL A 16 -11.77 -3.10 -8.45
CA VAL A 16 -12.68 -2.45 -7.50
C VAL A 16 -12.70 -3.20 -6.18
N VAL A 17 -12.83 -4.53 -6.19
CA VAL A 17 -12.83 -5.36 -4.97
C VAL A 17 -11.52 -5.20 -4.20
N ALA A 18 -10.36 -5.25 -4.87
CA ALA A 18 -9.07 -5.02 -4.21
C ALA A 18 -9.01 -3.65 -3.52
N ASN A 19 -9.43 -2.61 -4.23
CA ASN A 19 -9.40 -1.25 -3.70
C ASN A 19 -10.46 -1.01 -2.61
N ILE A 20 -11.61 -1.69 -2.64
CA ILE A 20 -12.57 -1.67 -1.52
C ILE A 20 -11.93 -2.30 -0.28
N ILE A 21 -11.31 -3.49 -0.40
CA ILE A 21 -10.67 -4.14 0.75
C ILE A 21 -9.58 -3.24 1.36
N TRP A 22 -8.73 -2.61 0.53
CA TRP A 22 -7.74 -1.64 1.02
C TRP A 22 -8.37 -0.37 1.58
N GLY A 23 -9.45 0.12 0.94
CA GLY A 23 -10.13 1.34 1.34
C GLY A 23 -10.81 1.23 2.72
N VAL A 24 -11.38 0.07 3.02
CA VAL A 24 -12.01 -0.17 4.33
C VAL A 24 -11.04 -0.77 5.36
N SER A 25 -9.75 -0.86 5.04
CA SER A 25 -8.76 -1.56 5.88
C SER A 25 -8.62 -0.97 7.28
N ALA A 26 -8.86 0.32 7.45
CA ALA A 26 -8.83 0.96 8.76
C ALA A 26 -9.85 0.34 9.73
N LEU A 27 -11.04 -0.07 9.24
CA LEU A 27 -12.05 -0.78 10.05
C LEU A 27 -11.55 -2.14 10.55
N TYR A 28 -10.70 -2.80 9.76
CA TYR A 28 -10.08 -4.05 10.19
C TYR A 28 -8.99 -3.81 11.24
N TRP A 29 -8.09 -2.86 10.99
CA TRP A 29 -6.94 -2.64 11.87
C TRP A 29 -7.31 -1.97 13.19
N VAL A 30 -8.39 -1.19 13.27
CA VAL A 30 -8.88 -0.64 14.54
C VAL A 30 -9.32 -1.76 15.51
N GLU A 31 -9.82 -2.88 14.98
CA GLU A 31 -10.25 -4.03 15.78
C GLU A 31 -9.09 -4.81 16.41
N THR A 32 -7.86 -4.55 15.98
CA THR A 32 -6.67 -5.09 16.63
C THR A 32 -6.25 -4.29 17.87
N SER A 33 -6.89 -3.16 18.16
CA SER A 33 -6.65 -2.39 19.39
C SER A 33 -7.08 -3.20 20.63
N PRO A 34 -6.32 -3.18 21.73
CA PRO A 34 -5.21 -2.28 22.08
C PRO A 34 -3.79 -2.81 21.77
N VAL A 35 -3.66 -3.77 20.85
CA VAL A 35 -2.35 -4.35 20.48
C VAL A 35 -1.47 -3.27 19.85
N ARG A 36 -0.20 -3.21 20.23
CA ARG A 36 0.74 -2.22 19.71
C ARG A 36 0.93 -2.38 18.20
N PRO A 37 1.07 -1.28 17.42
CA PRO A 37 1.23 -1.34 15.96
C PRO A 37 2.35 -2.27 15.49
N GLN A 38 3.48 -2.30 16.19
CA GLN A 38 4.60 -3.19 15.86
C GLN A 38 4.27 -4.67 16.06
N ASP A 39 3.47 -5.02 17.05
CA ASP A 39 3.02 -6.39 17.28
C ASP A 39 2.02 -6.82 16.22
N VAL A 40 1.11 -5.92 15.82
CA VAL A 40 0.19 -6.14 14.70
C VAL A 40 0.96 -6.39 13.39
N VAL A 41 2.03 -5.62 13.11
CA VAL A 41 2.88 -5.82 11.92
C VAL A 41 3.60 -7.16 11.99
N ALA A 42 4.10 -7.56 13.16
CA ALA A 42 4.73 -8.87 13.34
C ALA A 42 3.75 -10.01 13.06
N HIS A 43 2.54 -9.99 13.61
CA HIS A 43 1.48 -10.95 13.31
C HIS A 43 1.10 -10.94 11.83
N ARG A 44 0.94 -9.74 11.24
CA ARG A 44 0.66 -9.59 9.82
C ARG A 44 1.71 -10.29 8.94
N ALA A 45 3.01 -10.12 9.26
CA ALA A 45 4.08 -10.77 8.54
C ALA A 45 4.05 -12.30 8.69
N ILE A 46 3.93 -12.78 9.94
CA ILE A 46 3.94 -14.22 10.27
C ILE A 46 2.74 -14.92 9.59
N TRP A 47 1.54 -14.38 9.71
CA TRP A 47 0.34 -15.01 9.15
C TRP A 47 0.21 -14.84 7.64
N SER A 48 0.86 -13.85 7.02
CA SER A 48 0.91 -13.74 5.56
C SER A 48 1.80 -14.81 4.93
N LEU A 49 2.82 -15.29 5.62
CA LEU A 49 3.75 -16.29 5.10
C LEU A 49 3.06 -17.64 4.77
N PRO A 50 2.30 -18.29 5.67
CA PRO A 50 1.58 -19.52 5.34
C PRO A 50 0.53 -19.30 4.24
N VAL A 51 -0.17 -18.16 4.24
CA VAL A 51 -1.15 -17.84 3.18
C VAL A 51 -0.47 -17.71 1.83
N ALA A 52 0.61 -16.94 1.72
CA ALA A 52 1.38 -16.80 0.49
C ALA A 52 1.98 -18.14 0.04
N THR A 53 2.44 -18.98 0.98
CA THR A 53 2.92 -20.35 0.70
C THR A 53 1.85 -21.20 0.08
N LEU A 54 0.66 -21.25 0.70
CA LEU A 54 -0.48 -22.04 0.18
C LEU A 54 -0.90 -21.57 -1.20
N VAL A 55 -0.94 -20.28 -1.45
CA VAL A 55 -1.25 -19.72 -2.78
C VAL A 55 -0.19 -20.14 -3.81
N LEU A 56 1.11 -20.02 -3.49
CA LEU A 56 2.19 -20.41 -4.39
C LEU A 56 2.19 -21.92 -4.68
N LEU A 57 1.83 -22.76 -3.70
CA LEU A 57 1.65 -24.20 -3.90
C LEU A 57 0.46 -24.47 -4.83
N TRP A 58 -0.66 -23.82 -4.60
CA TRP A 58 -1.88 -23.97 -5.39
C TRP A 58 -1.68 -23.58 -6.86
N VAL A 59 -0.96 -22.45 -7.11
CA VAL A 59 -0.65 -22.02 -8.50
C VAL A 59 0.58 -22.70 -9.09
N GLY A 60 1.20 -23.67 -8.40
CA GLY A 60 2.35 -24.46 -8.88
C GLY A 60 3.66 -23.69 -9.00
N ARG A 61 3.78 -22.51 -8.33
CA ARG A 61 4.96 -21.62 -8.46
C ARG A 61 5.92 -21.64 -7.28
N PHE A 62 5.65 -22.48 -6.26
CA PHE A 62 6.46 -22.52 -5.03
C PHE A 62 7.93 -22.87 -5.31
N ARG A 63 8.21 -23.92 -6.12
CA ARG A 63 9.58 -24.33 -6.47
C ARG A 63 10.34 -23.21 -7.20
N ALA A 64 9.69 -22.53 -8.14
CA ALA A 64 10.29 -21.40 -8.86
C ALA A 64 10.57 -20.22 -7.92
N THR A 65 9.70 -19.98 -6.93
CA THR A 65 9.90 -18.94 -5.91
C THR A 65 11.07 -19.29 -4.99
N TRP A 66 11.15 -20.56 -4.57
CA TRP A 66 12.24 -21.05 -3.72
C TRP A 66 13.60 -20.90 -4.40
N ALA A 67 13.67 -21.16 -5.70
CA ALA A 67 14.90 -20.95 -6.48
C ALA A 67 15.37 -19.48 -6.52
N LEU A 68 14.47 -18.49 -6.35
CA LEU A 68 14.86 -17.08 -6.26
C LEU A 68 15.63 -16.76 -4.98
N LEU A 69 15.44 -17.54 -3.90
CA LEU A 69 16.16 -17.36 -2.64
C LEU A 69 17.66 -17.70 -2.75
N THR A 70 18.09 -18.43 -3.78
CA THR A 70 19.50 -18.71 -4.03
C THR A 70 20.25 -17.56 -4.70
N MET A 71 19.54 -16.47 -5.08
CA MET A 71 20.10 -15.31 -5.75
C MET A 71 20.44 -14.19 -4.75
N PRO A 72 21.73 -13.95 -4.37
CA PRO A 72 22.07 -12.98 -3.31
C PRO A 72 21.58 -11.55 -3.63
N ARG A 73 21.67 -11.16 -4.89
CA ARG A 73 21.19 -9.83 -5.34
C ARG A 73 19.67 -9.70 -5.20
N MET A 74 18.93 -10.77 -5.45
CA MET A 74 17.48 -10.83 -5.27
C MET A 74 17.13 -10.66 -3.80
N LEU A 75 17.81 -11.42 -2.92
CA LEU A 75 17.60 -11.33 -1.46
C LEU A 75 17.92 -9.93 -0.91
N ALA A 76 19.02 -9.32 -1.35
CA ALA A 76 19.39 -7.97 -0.90
C ALA A 76 18.32 -6.93 -1.26
N TRP A 77 17.79 -6.95 -2.49
CA TRP A 77 16.70 -6.06 -2.89
C TRP A 77 15.39 -6.38 -2.16
N SER A 78 15.10 -7.67 -1.94
CA SER A 78 13.91 -8.07 -1.17
C SER A 78 14.01 -7.67 0.29
N ALA A 79 15.18 -7.79 0.91
CA ALA A 79 15.41 -7.34 2.29
C ALA A 79 15.20 -5.82 2.42
N LEU A 80 15.70 -5.02 1.46
CA LEU A 80 15.45 -3.57 1.45
C LEU A 80 13.95 -3.27 1.22
N GLY A 81 13.29 -4.00 0.30
CA GLY A 81 11.84 -3.93 0.10
C GLY A 81 11.06 -4.27 1.38
N THR A 82 11.51 -5.30 2.10
CA THR A 82 10.95 -5.72 3.39
C THR A 82 10.99 -4.59 4.43
N VAL A 83 12.11 -3.88 4.57
CA VAL A 83 12.22 -2.75 5.51
C VAL A 83 11.21 -1.64 5.14
N LEU A 84 11.13 -1.26 3.86
CA LEU A 84 10.19 -0.23 3.41
C LEU A 84 8.73 -0.65 3.58
N LEU A 85 8.42 -1.90 3.32
CA LEU A 85 7.08 -2.45 3.48
C LEU A 85 6.67 -2.52 4.96
N SER A 86 7.59 -2.96 5.83
CA SER A 86 7.38 -2.99 7.29
C SER A 86 7.13 -1.60 7.84
N LEU A 87 7.93 -0.62 7.41
CA LEU A 87 7.76 0.79 7.78
C LEU A 87 6.40 1.32 7.34
N ASN A 88 6.01 1.06 6.08
CA ASN A 88 4.72 1.47 5.56
C ASN A 88 3.56 0.87 6.36
N TRP A 89 3.60 -0.44 6.60
CA TRP A 89 2.56 -1.13 7.37
C TRP A 89 2.49 -0.64 8.82
N GLY A 90 3.65 -0.47 9.46
CA GLY A 90 3.72 -0.01 10.84
C GLY A 90 3.16 1.39 11.02
N VAL A 91 3.54 2.31 10.15
CA VAL A 91 3.03 3.69 10.20
C VAL A 91 1.54 3.76 9.86
N PHE A 92 1.05 2.92 8.94
CA PHE A 92 -0.38 2.87 8.65
C PHE A 92 -1.20 2.34 9.85
N VAL A 93 -0.78 1.21 10.46
CA VAL A 93 -1.46 0.67 11.66
C VAL A 93 -1.38 1.66 12.81
N TYR A 94 -0.22 2.30 13.02
CA TYR A 94 -0.08 3.37 14.01
C TYR A 94 -1.05 4.53 13.75
N ALA A 95 -1.18 4.98 12.51
CA ALA A 95 -2.11 6.06 12.15
C ALA A 95 -3.56 5.69 12.49
N VAL A 96 -3.99 4.47 12.16
CA VAL A 96 -5.34 3.97 12.47
C VAL A 96 -5.55 3.89 13.98
N SER A 97 -4.63 3.28 14.72
CA SER A 97 -4.76 3.08 16.18
C SER A 97 -4.63 4.37 16.99
N SER A 98 -4.03 5.43 16.42
CA SER A 98 -3.88 6.74 17.06
C SER A 98 -4.91 7.79 16.61
N GLY A 99 -5.97 7.39 15.87
CA GLY A 99 -7.00 8.31 15.37
C GLY A 99 -6.48 9.30 14.31
N ARG A 100 -5.51 8.89 13.49
CA ARG A 100 -4.86 9.71 12.45
C ARG A 100 -4.96 9.05 11.07
N ALA A 101 -5.99 8.24 10.82
CA ALA A 101 -6.19 7.51 9.57
C ALA A 101 -6.34 8.46 8.36
N THR A 102 -6.88 9.66 8.57
CA THR A 102 -6.95 10.74 7.57
C THR A 102 -5.57 11.10 7.02
N GLU A 103 -4.55 11.20 7.87
CA GLU A 103 -3.17 11.51 7.44
C GLU A 103 -2.58 10.37 6.60
N ALA A 104 -2.83 9.11 6.98
CA ALA A 104 -2.40 7.96 6.19
C ALA A 104 -3.09 7.94 4.81
N SER A 105 -4.38 8.27 4.76
CA SER A 105 -5.14 8.42 3.51
C SER A 105 -4.51 9.47 2.60
N LEU A 106 -4.18 10.67 3.13
CA LEU A 106 -3.48 11.70 2.36
C LEU A 106 -2.14 11.19 1.79
N GLY A 107 -1.39 10.39 2.58
CA GLY A 107 -0.16 9.76 2.12
C GLY A 107 -0.38 8.87 0.89
N TYR A 108 -1.40 8.02 0.92
CA TYR A 108 -1.73 7.17 -0.24
C TYR A 108 -2.24 7.97 -1.45
N PHE A 109 -2.89 9.12 -1.26
CA PHE A 109 -3.19 10.03 -2.36
C PHE A 109 -1.94 10.66 -2.98
N MET A 110 -0.94 10.98 -2.16
CA MET A 110 0.34 11.52 -2.61
C MET A 110 1.23 10.48 -3.29
N LEU A 111 1.01 9.19 -3.04
CA LEU A 111 1.84 8.08 -3.53
C LEU A 111 2.12 8.12 -5.04
N PRO A 112 1.14 8.32 -5.94
CA PRO A 112 1.42 8.38 -7.39
C PRO A 112 2.35 9.52 -7.76
N LEU A 113 2.23 10.67 -7.10
CA LEU A 113 3.07 11.84 -7.35
C LEU A 113 4.51 11.59 -6.89
N LEU A 114 4.69 10.98 -5.71
CA LEU A 114 6.01 10.55 -5.25
C LEU A 114 6.59 9.42 -6.11
N THR A 115 5.77 8.51 -6.60
CA THR A 115 6.22 7.46 -7.55
C THR A 115 6.76 8.07 -8.84
N ILE A 116 6.12 9.11 -9.38
CA ILE A 116 6.60 9.87 -10.53
C ILE A 116 7.94 10.54 -10.22
N LEU A 117 8.05 11.18 -9.06
CA LEU A 117 9.29 11.83 -8.63
C LEU A 117 10.43 10.82 -8.45
N VAL A 118 10.17 9.68 -7.81
CA VAL A 118 11.14 8.58 -7.68
C VAL A 118 11.53 8.03 -9.05
N GLY A 119 10.58 7.88 -9.98
CA GLY A 119 10.84 7.51 -11.37
C GLY A 119 11.82 8.46 -12.05
N ARG A 120 11.64 9.77 -11.86
CA ARG A 120 12.54 10.81 -12.35
C ARG A 120 13.95 10.72 -11.74
N LEU A 121 14.03 10.60 -10.42
CA LEU A 121 15.30 10.64 -9.69
C LEU A 121 16.10 9.33 -9.83
N ALA A 122 15.44 8.18 -9.69
CA ALA A 122 16.12 6.87 -9.70
C ALA A 122 16.32 6.29 -11.10
N PHE A 123 15.42 6.57 -12.03
CA PHE A 123 15.43 5.98 -13.38
C PHE A 123 15.60 7.01 -14.50
N ARG A 124 15.75 8.31 -14.15
CA ARG A 124 15.91 9.43 -15.11
C ARG A 124 14.75 9.51 -16.12
N GLU A 125 13.55 9.07 -15.72
CA GLU A 125 12.36 9.12 -16.56
C GLU A 125 12.01 10.58 -16.89
N ALA A 126 11.61 10.87 -18.13
CA ALA A 126 11.24 12.21 -18.52
C ALA A 126 9.87 12.58 -17.91
N MET A 127 9.77 13.76 -17.29
CA MET A 127 8.53 14.30 -16.75
C MET A 127 7.94 15.34 -17.68
N GLY A 128 6.63 15.23 -17.94
CA GLY A 128 5.87 16.26 -18.63
C GLY A 128 5.43 17.38 -17.71
N SER A 129 4.90 18.48 -18.30
CA SER A 129 4.44 19.66 -17.55
C SER A 129 3.36 19.32 -16.50
N ALA A 130 2.37 18.50 -16.85
CA ALA A 130 1.33 18.08 -15.91
C ALA A 130 1.90 17.35 -14.67
N GLN A 131 2.94 16.53 -14.87
CA GLN A 131 3.61 15.83 -13.76
C GLN A 131 4.37 16.80 -12.85
N TRP A 132 5.04 17.80 -13.40
CA TRP A 132 5.68 18.84 -12.61
C TRP A 132 4.69 19.69 -11.83
N ILE A 133 3.56 20.08 -12.45
CA ILE A 133 2.48 20.80 -11.79
C ILE A 133 1.90 19.96 -10.64
N ALA A 134 1.67 18.67 -10.87
CA ALA A 134 1.15 17.77 -9.85
C ALA A 134 2.10 17.62 -8.64
N VAL A 135 3.40 17.49 -8.88
CA VAL A 135 4.40 17.47 -7.80
C VAL A 135 4.43 18.80 -7.05
N LEU A 136 4.34 19.94 -7.75
CA LEU A 136 4.27 21.25 -7.12
C LEU A 136 3.03 21.40 -6.23
N LEU A 137 1.86 20.94 -6.69
CA LEU A 137 0.62 20.95 -5.88
C LEU A 137 0.77 20.09 -4.61
N ALA A 138 1.44 18.93 -4.68
CA ALA A 138 1.72 18.12 -3.50
C ALA A 138 2.67 18.83 -2.53
N VAL A 139 3.69 19.53 -3.03
CA VAL A 139 4.61 20.33 -2.20
C VAL A 139 3.86 21.47 -1.51
N ILE A 140 2.96 22.16 -2.23
CA ILE A 140 2.12 23.23 -1.65
C ILE A 140 1.22 22.65 -0.55
N ALA A 141 0.59 21.48 -0.76
CA ALA A 141 -0.24 20.82 0.25
C ALA A 141 0.55 20.52 1.54
N VAL A 142 1.78 19.99 1.42
CA VAL A 142 2.66 19.73 2.56
C VAL A 142 3.09 21.02 3.25
N ALA A 143 3.45 22.05 2.49
CA ALA A 143 3.83 23.36 3.04
C ALA A 143 2.67 24.04 3.79
N MET A 144 1.45 23.93 3.28
CA MET A 144 0.24 24.43 3.97
C MET A 144 0.02 23.74 5.31
N GLN A 145 0.16 22.40 5.36
CA GLN A 145 0.03 21.67 6.62
C GLN A 145 1.13 22.04 7.62
N LEU A 146 2.38 22.13 7.14
CA LEU A 146 3.49 22.58 7.98
C LEU A 146 3.24 23.96 8.56
N TRP A 147 2.75 24.91 7.75
CA TRP A 147 2.42 26.26 8.18
C TRP A 147 1.28 26.27 9.21
N ALA A 148 0.21 25.53 8.94
CA ALA A 148 -0.99 25.54 9.78
C ALA A 148 -0.82 24.83 11.12
N TYR A 149 -0.08 23.71 11.14
CA TYR A 149 0.07 22.87 12.34
C TYR A 149 1.43 22.99 13.02
N GLY A 150 2.38 23.73 12.45
CA GLY A 150 3.74 23.86 12.97
C GLY A 150 4.57 22.56 12.93
N SER A 151 4.05 21.53 12.28
CA SER A 151 4.71 20.23 12.19
C SER A 151 4.53 19.61 10.80
N LEU A 152 5.53 18.84 10.35
CA LEU A 152 5.43 18.10 9.10
C LEU A 152 4.36 16.99 9.20
N PRO A 153 3.56 16.77 8.14
CA PRO A 153 2.63 15.64 8.07
C PRO A 153 3.42 14.34 7.85
N TRP A 154 4.19 13.94 8.87
CA TRP A 154 5.18 12.87 8.75
C TRP A 154 4.55 11.51 8.40
N ILE A 155 3.34 11.21 8.89
CA ILE A 155 2.61 9.98 8.55
C ILE A 155 2.36 9.92 7.06
N SER A 156 1.79 10.99 6.48
CA SER A 156 1.52 11.08 5.03
C SER A 156 2.81 10.94 4.21
N LEU A 157 3.88 11.62 4.63
CA LEU A 157 5.17 11.58 3.95
C LEU A 157 5.82 10.19 4.01
N VAL A 158 5.81 9.55 5.19
CA VAL A 158 6.40 8.21 5.36
C VAL A 158 5.60 7.16 4.60
N VAL A 159 4.27 7.17 4.68
CA VAL A 159 3.40 6.23 3.95
C VAL A 159 3.64 6.37 2.44
N ALA A 160 3.63 7.59 1.91
CA ALA A 160 3.81 7.84 0.49
C ALA A 160 5.23 7.50 0.01
N SER A 161 6.28 7.95 0.71
CA SER A 161 7.67 7.76 0.30
C SER A 161 8.12 6.29 0.44
N SER A 162 7.78 5.63 1.54
CA SER A 162 8.15 4.22 1.75
C SER A 162 7.57 3.33 0.66
N PHE A 163 6.30 3.54 0.28
CA PHE A 163 5.67 2.73 -0.75
C PHE A 163 6.12 3.10 -2.18
N ALA A 164 6.41 4.39 -2.45
CA ALA A 164 7.00 4.81 -3.72
C ALA A 164 8.41 4.22 -3.93
N LEU A 165 9.26 4.25 -2.90
CA LEU A 165 10.59 3.64 -2.92
C LEU A 165 10.50 2.10 -3.01
N TYR A 166 9.57 1.49 -2.28
CA TYR A 166 9.27 0.06 -2.41
C TYR A 166 8.91 -0.29 -3.86
N GLY A 167 8.03 0.46 -4.51
CA GLY A 167 7.68 0.30 -5.92
C GLY A 167 8.90 0.39 -6.86
N ALA A 168 9.84 1.30 -6.59
CA ALA A 168 11.08 1.41 -7.34
C ALA A 168 12.00 0.19 -7.15
N ILE A 169 12.09 -0.32 -5.92
CA ILE A 169 12.84 -1.56 -5.63
C ILE A 169 12.20 -2.74 -6.35
N ARG A 170 10.88 -2.85 -6.36
CA ARG A 170 10.16 -3.92 -7.07
C ARG A 170 10.48 -3.96 -8.57
N LYS A 171 10.82 -2.84 -9.21
CA LYS A 171 11.32 -2.81 -10.61
C LYS A 171 12.70 -3.49 -10.76
N LYS A 172 13.49 -3.66 -9.69
CA LYS A 172 14.80 -4.35 -9.70
C LYS A 172 14.69 -5.85 -9.41
N ILE A 173 13.53 -6.31 -8.95
CA ILE A 173 13.27 -7.67 -8.51
C ILE A 173 12.58 -8.44 -9.64
N VAL A 174 13.08 -9.63 -9.98
CA VAL A 174 12.53 -10.49 -11.04
C VAL A 174 11.23 -11.18 -10.60
N ALA A 175 11.01 -11.34 -9.29
CA ALA A 175 9.82 -11.98 -8.73
C ALA A 175 8.53 -11.20 -9.06
N ASP A 176 7.46 -11.92 -9.35
CA ASP A 176 6.12 -11.33 -9.40
C ASP A 176 5.63 -10.88 -8.01
N THR A 177 4.46 -10.25 -7.96
CA THR A 177 3.95 -9.67 -6.72
C THR A 177 3.75 -10.71 -5.62
N MET A 178 3.23 -11.91 -5.95
CA MET A 178 3.00 -12.97 -4.97
C MET A 178 4.30 -13.61 -4.49
N GLN A 179 5.22 -13.89 -5.42
CA GLN A 179 6.56 -14.38 -5.09
C GLN A 179 7.32 -13.38 -4.21
N GLY A 180 7.21 -12.09 -4.54
CA GLY A 180 7.81 -11.03 -3.75
C GLY A 180 7.23 -10.94 -2.34
N LEU A 181 5.90 -10.97 -2.20
CA LEU A 181 5.26 -10.97 -0.88
C LEU A 181 5.74 -12.17 -0.04
N PHE A 182 5.81 -13.37 -0.62
CA PHE A 182 6.34 -14.54 0.08
C PHE A 182 7.79 -14.32 0.55
N ILE A 183 8.67 -13.85 -0.33
CA ILE A 183 10.10 -13.62 0.02
C ILE A 183 10.23 -12.53 1.07
N GLU A 184 9.49 -11.44 0.93
CA GLU A 184 9.50 -10.31 1.86
C GLU A 184 8.97 -10.73 3.24
N THR A 185 7.85 -11.46 3.31
CA THR A 185 7.33 -11.98 4.59
C THR A 185 8.23 -13.05 5.19
N LEU A 186 8.90 -13.87 4.36
CA LEU A 186 9.93 -14.82 4.83
C LEU A 186 11.14 -14.08 5.43
N CYS A 187 11.57 -12.98 4.82
CA CYS A 187 12.62 -12.13 5.38
C CYS A 187 12.18 -11.43 6.69
N MET A 188 10.89 -11.07 6.82
CA MET A 188 10.36 -10.49 8.06
C MET A 188 10.20 -11.50 9.19
N ALA A 189 9.87 -12.75 8.85
CA ALA A 189 9.45 -13.78 9.82
C ALA A 189 10.44 -13.99 10.98
N PRO A 190 11.77 -14.11 10.79
CA PRO A 190 12.69 -14.30 11.90
C PRO A 190 12.72 -13.10 12.86
N PHE A 191 12.63 -11.88 12.34
CA PHE A 191 12.59 -10.67 13.16
C PHE A 191 11.24 -10.53 13.88
N ALA A 192 10.14 -10.84 13.20
CA ALA A 192 8.81 -10.83 13.77
C ALA A 192 8.65 -11.88 14.88
N LEU A 193 9.13 -13.11 14.66
CA LEU A 193 9.13 -14.16 15.67
C LEU A 193 10.01 -13.79 16.86
N GLY A 194 11.24 -13.30 16.62
CA GLY A 194 12.13 -12.81 17.67
C GLY A 194 11.50 -11.68 18.48
N TRP A 195 10.86 -10.72 17.81
CA TRP A 195 10.13 -9.62 18.47
C TRP A 195 9.01 -10.14 19.35
N LEU A 196 8.13 -11.02 18.83
CA LEU A 196 7.01 -11.59 19.59
C LEU A 196 7.47 -12.45 20.76
N TRP A 197 8.64 -13.11 20.63
CA TRP A 197 9.22 -13.89 21.72
C TRP A 197 9.82 -13.02 22.83
N LEU A 198 10.45 -11.89 22.47
CA LEU A 198 11.07 -10.96 23.42
C LEU A 198 10.05 -10.04 24.11
N THR A 199 8.89 -9.81 23.47
CA THR A 199 7.84 -8.96 24.02
C THR A 199 6.78 -9.83 24.67
N GLU A 200 6.73 -9.81 26.01
CA GLU A 200 5.77 -10.60 26.77
C GLU A 200 4.35 -10.42 26.24
N GLY A 201 3.81 -11.54 25.71
CA GLY A 201 2.42 -11.65 25.26
C GLY A 201 2.02 -10.92 23.98
N ALA A 202 2.93 -10.36 23.27
CA ALA A 202 2.81 -9.83 21.89
C ALA A 202 1.38 -9.76 21.26
N GLY A 203 0.38 -9.47 22.05
CA GLY A 203 -1.02 -9.30 21.69
C GLY A 203 -1.89 -10.56 21.68
N MET A 204 -1.36 -11.74 21.35
CA MET A 204 -2.16 -12.97 21.29
C MET A 204 -2.42 -13.55 22.69
N GLY A 205 -3.68 -13.98 22.95
CA GLY A 205 -4.11 -14.54 24.25
C GLY A 205 -4.32 -13.51 25.36
N GLN A 206 -4.05 -12.23 25.14
CA GLN A 206 -4.11 -11.18 26.17
C GLN A 206 -5.34 -10.27 26.08
N HIS A 207 -5.89 -10.09 24.88
CA HIS A 207 -6.95 -9.12 24.64
C HIS A 207 -8.28 -9.76 24.22
N GLY A 208 -8.37 -11.09 24.39
CA GLY A 208 -9.57 -11.88 24.11
C GLY A 208 -9.65 -12.39 22.67
N LEU A 209 -10.54 -13.39 22.48
CA LEU A 209 -10.68 -14.17 21.25
C LEU A 209 -10.91 -13.30 20.01
N LYS A 210 -11.65 -12.19 20.12
CA LYS A 210 -11.92 -11.30 19.00
C LYS A 210 -10.59 -10.74 18.42
N VAL A 211 -9.76 -10.18 19.27
CA VAL A 211 -8.45 -9.61 18.85
C VAL A 211 -7.56 -10.69 18.27
N ASP A 212 -7.49 -11.86 18.91
CA ASP A 212 -6.69 -12.99 18.43
C ASP A 212 -7.11 -13.44 17.02
N LEU A 213 -8.42 -13.49 16.75
CA LEU A 213 -8.95 -13.81 15.42
C LEU A 213 -8.55 -12.75 14.38
N PHE A 214 -8.60 -11.45 14.71
CA PHE A 214 -8.13 -10.40 13.81
C PHE A 214 -6.62 -10.51 13.55
N LEU A 215 -5.81 -10.80 14.56
CA LEU A 215 -4.37 -11.02 14.39
C LEU A 215 -4.09 -12.25 13.49
N LEU A 216 -4.79 -13.36 13.72
CA LEU A 216 -4.67 -14.59 12.91
C LEU A 216 -5.06 -14.35 11.44
N LEU A 217 -6.18 -13.68 11.23
CA LEU A 217 -6.71 -13.40 9.89
C LEU A 217 -5.95 -12.30 9.14
N ALA A 218 -5.01 -11.59 9.80
CA ALA A 218 -4.21 -10.52 9.20
C ALA A 218 -3.46 -10.97 7.94
N GLY A 219 -3.01 -12.23 7.88
CA GLY A 219 -2.37 -12.80 6.69
C GLY A 219 -3.30 -12.89 5.49
N ILE A 220 -4.51 -13.39 5.71
CA ILE A 220 -5.55 -13.45 4.65
C ILE A 220 -5.92 -12.06 4.21
N TYR A 221 -6.19 -11.16 5.16
CA TYR A 221 -6.56 -9.78 4.88
C TYR A 221 -5.50 -9.01 4.09
N THR A 222 -4.21 -9.31 4.32
CA THR A 222 -3.10 -8.73 3.57
C THR A 222 -2.99 -9.33 2.16
N THR A 223 -3.16 -10.64 2.03
CA THR A 223 -2.90 -11.36 0.77
C THR A 223 -4.07 -11.27 -0.21
N ALA A 224 -5.32 -11.28 0.26
CA ALA A 224 -6.51 -11.29 -0.58
C ALA A 224 -6.61 -10.09 -1.55
N PRO A 225 -6.44 -8.83 -1.13
CA PRO A 225 -6.49 -7.70 -2.06
C PRO A 225 -5.32 -7.71 -3.06
N LEU A 226 -4.16 -8.23 -2.68
CA LEU A 226 -3.02 -8.39 -3.60
C LEU A 226 -3.34 -9.41 -4.70
N LEU A 227 -3.97 -10.54 -4.36
CA LEU A 227 -4.38 -11.56 -5.34
C LEU A 227 -5.38 -10.99 -6.33
N THR A 228 -6.41 -10.32 -5.85
CA THR A 228 -7.44 -9.71 -6.70
C THR A 228 -6.85 -8.60 -7.58
N TYR A 229 -5.94 -7.79 -7.05
CA TYR A 229 -5.24 -6.75 -7.81
C TYR A 229 -4.33 -7.32 -8.89
N ILE A 230 -3.58 -8.41 -8.61
CA ILE A 230 -2.74 -9.10 -9.60
C ILE A 230 -3.61 -9.68 -10.71
N ALA A 231 -4.73 -10.32 -10.36
CA ALA A 231 -5.66 -10.85 -11.35
C ALA A 231 -6.25 -9.73 -12.22
N ALA A 232 -6.64 -8.60 -11.62
CA ALA A 232 -7.12 -7.42 -12.33
C ALA A 232 -6.08 -6.86 -13.30
N SER A 233 -4.83 -6.70 -12.86
CA SER A 233 -3.75 -6.12 -13.68
C SER A 233 -3.39 -6.93 -14.93
N ARG A 234 -3.74 -8.22 -14.95
CA ARG A 234 -3.59 -9.10 -16.13
C ARG A 234 -4.72 -8.94 -17.14
N LEU A 235 -5.87 -8.43 -16.70
CA LEU A 235 -7.10 -8.32 -17.49
C LEU A 235 -7.41 -6.87 -17.91
N LEU A 236 -6.67 -5.89 -17.39
CA LEU A 236 -6.89 -4.47 -17.63
C LEU A 236 -5.66 -3.78 -18.20
N PRO A 237 -5.85 -2.75 -19.03
CA PRO A 237 -4.79 -1.79 -19.35
C PRO A 237 -4.27 -1.10 -18.08
N LEU A 238 -2.95 -0.82 -18.02
CA LEU A 238 -2.30 -0.22 -16.84
C LEU A 238 -2.89 1.14 -16.44
N ASN A 239 -3.35 1.94 -17.40
CA ASN A 239 -4.00 3.22 -17.12
C ASN A 239 -5.33 3.04 -16.37
N VAL A 240 -6.11 1.99 -16.70
CA VAL A 240 -7.36 1.66 -16.00
C VAL A 240 -7.06 1.18 -14.57
N VAL A 241 -6.06 0.30 -14.40
CA VAL A 241 -5.59 -0.14 -13.09
C VAL A 241 -5.16 1.05 -12.23
N GLY A 242 -4.37 1.98 -12.81
CA GLY A 242 -3.94 3.20 -12.12
C GLY A 242 -5.10 4.09 -11.68
N LEU A 243 -6.13 4.27 -12.53
CA LEU A 243 -7.31 5.05 -12.17
C LEU A 243 -8.14 4.39 -11.05
N THR A 244 -8.29 3.07 -11.08
CA THR A 244 -9.03 2.37 -10.01
C THR A 244 -8.30 2.43 -8.67
N SER A 245 -6.98 2.59 -8.65
CA SER A 245 -6.19 2.64 -7.42
C SER A 245 -6.48 3.86 -6.53
N TYR A 246 -7.13 4.90 -7.07
CA TYR A 246 -7.58 6.04 -6.26
C TYR A 246 -8.84 5.77 -5.44
N LEU A 247 -9.57 4.69 -5.75
CA LEU A 247 -10.75 4.28 -4.97
C LEU A 247 -10.35 3.91 -3.53
N GLY A 248 -9.22 3.22 -3.35
CA GLY A 248 -8.73 2.82 -2.02
C GLY A 248 -8.55 4.00 -1.07
N PRO A 249 -7.68 4.97 -1.36
CA PRO A 249 -7.49 6.15 -0.51
C PRO A 249 -8.77 6.98 -0.33
N SER A 250 -9.64 7.10 -1.35
CA SER A 250 -10.93 7.80 -1.22
C SER A 250 -11.83 7.14 -0.19
N LEU A 251 -11.93 5.81 -0.22
CA LEU A 251 -12.67 5.05 0.79
C LEU A 251 -12.01 5.12 2.16
N GLN A 252 -10.68 5.13 2.25
CA GLN A 252 -9.97 5.31 3.53
C GLN A 252 -10.31 6.66 4.17
N LEU A 253 -10.31 7.74 3.38
CA LEU A 253 -10.75 9.05 3.87
C LEU A 253 -12.21 9.00 4.35
N LEU A 254 -13.10 8.43 3.56
CA LEU A 254 -14.51 8.29 3.93
C LEU A 254 -14.67 7.51 5.24
N VAL A 255 -13.98 6.38 5.38
CA VAL A 255 -14.00 5.55 6.59
C VAL A 255 -13.46 6.34 7.80
N ALA A 256 -12.34 7.06 7.64
CA ALA A 256 -11.79 7.88 8.71
C ALA A 256 -12.81 8.90 9.25
N GLN A 257 -13.54 9.57 8.33
CA GLN A 257 -14.53 10.59 8.69
C GLN A 257 -15.82 10.00 9.26
N THR A 258 -16.35 8.93 8.64
CA THR A 258 -17.70 8.44 8.94
C THR A 258 -17.74 7.34 10.00
N ALA A 259 -16.75 6.45 10.01
CA ALA A 259 -16.72 5.29 10.88
C ALA A 259 -15.76 5.45 12.06
N LEU A 260 -14.63 6.14 11.87
CA LEU A 260 -13.65 6.38 12.94
C LEU A 260 -13.85 7.73 13.63
N GLY A 261 -14.76 8.58 13.12
CA GLY A 261 -15.13 9.85 13.74
C GLY A 261 -14.02 10.93 13.66
N GLU A 262 -13.04 10.78 12.78
CA GLU A 262 -12.00 11.78 12.58
C GLU A 262 -12.59 13.05 11.93
N SER A 263 -12.23 14.23 12.41
CA SER A 263 -12.65 15.48 11.79
C SER A 263 -11.76 15.85 10.60
N LEU A 264 -12.38 16.31 9.52
CA LEU A 264 -11.66 16.86 8.37
C LEU A 264 -11.65 18.39 8.49
N ASP A 265 -10.55 18.94 8.95
CA ASP A 265 -10.37 20.38 8.99
C ASP A 265 -10.14 20.99 7.60
N THR A 266 -10.30 22.29 7.49
CA THR A 266 -10.22 23.02 6.21
C THR A 266 -8.86 22.90 5.54
N VAL A 267 -7.75 22.93 6.30
CA VAL A 267 -6.39 22.84 5.73
C VAL A 267 -6.15 21.45 5.13
N THR A 268 -6.55 20.41 5.85
CA THR A 268 -6.48 19.04 5.37
C THR A 268 -7.37 18.82 4.15
N ALA A 269 -8.60 19.36 4.15
CA ALA A 269 -9.50 19.29 2.99
C ALA A 269 -8.90 19.96 1.74
N ILE A 270 -8.30 21.16 1.89
CA ILE A 270 -7.62 21.84 0.79
C ILE A 270 -6.39 21.03 0.32
N SER A 271 -5.62 20.45 1.24
CA SER A 271 -4.48 19.58 0.90
C SER A 271 -4.92 18.38 0.04
N PHE A 272 -6.01 17.73 0.40
CA PHE A 272 -6.61 16.68 -0.43
C PHE A 272 -7.02 17.20 -1.81
N ALA A 273 -7.69 18.36 -1.88
CA ALA A 273 -8.12 18.94 -3.14
C ALA A 273 -6.94 19.27 -4.08
N LEU A 274 -5.84 19.80 -3.55
CA LEU A 274 -4.61 20.08 -4.30
C LEU A 274 -4.01 18.78 -4.87
N VAL A 275 -3.86 17.75 -4.03
CA VAL A 275 -3.30 16.46 -4.46
C VAL A 275 -4.22 15.80 -5.49
N TRP A 276 -5.55 15.81 -5.28
CA TRP A 276 -6.54 15.32 -6.25
C TRP A 276 -6.43 16.04 -7.59
N THR A 277 -6.31 17.37 -7.58
CA THR A 277 -6.13 18.16 -8.80
C THR A 277 -4.87 17.72 -9.55
N GLY A 278 -3.75 17.51 -8.85
CA GLY A 278 -2.53 16.99 -9.45
C GLY A 278 -2.70 15.62 -10.10
N VAL A 279 -3.38 14.72 -9.42
CA VAL A 279 -3.71 13.38 -9.91
C VAL A 279 -4.58 13.42 -11.16
N LEU A 280 -5.63 14.24 -11.17
CA LEU A 280 -6.53 14.39 -12.32
C LEU A 280 -5.80 14.98 -13.53
N LEU A 281 -4.91 15.95 -13.34
CA LEU A 281 -4.09 16.51 -14.40
C LEU A 281 -3.19 15.45 -15.06
N VAL A 282 -2.49 14.64 -14.28
CA VAL A 282 -1.62 13.57 -14.79
C VAL A 282 -2.43 12.50 -15.50
N SER A 283 -3.55 12.07 -14.91
CA SER A 283 -4.44 11.04 -15.49
C SER A 283 -5.09 11.52 -16.80
N GLY A 284 -5.55 12.76 -16.84
CA GLY A 284 -6.14 13.38 -18.04
C GLY A 284 -5.14 13.49 -19.20
N GLN A 285 -3.89 13.90 -18.92
CA GLN A 285 -2.83 13.94 -19.93
C GLN A 285 -2.53 12.53 -20.48
N GLY A 286 -2.54 11.51 -19.63
CA GLY A 286 -2.37 10.13 -20.05
C GLY A 286 -3.47 9.66 -21.02
N LEU A 287 -4.72 9.97 -20.73
CA LEU A 287 -5.88 9.63 -21.58
C LEU A 287 -5.84 10.35 -22.95
N VAL A 288 -5.47 11.63 -22.98
CA VAL A 288 -5.35 12.40 -24.23
C VAL A 288 -4.23 11.84 -25.12
N ARG A 289 -3.09 11.48 -24.55
CA ARG A 289 -1.99 10.85 -25.31
C ARG A 289 -2.37 9.47 -25.85
N PHE A 290 -3.17 8.70 -25.12
CA PHE A 290 -3.66 7.39 -25.57
C PHE A 290 -4.63 7.50 -26.76
N ARG A 291 -5.51 8.52 -26.78
CA ARG A 291 -6.45 8.75 -27.90
C ARG A 291 -5.78 9.25 -29.18
N ARG A 292 -4.55 9.77 -29.10
CA ARG A 292 -3.80 10.30 -30.26
C ARG A 292 -2.85 9.27 -30.90
N ARG A 293 -2.76 8.08 -30.33
CA ARG A 293 -2.03 6.92 -30.89
C ARG A 293 -2.98 5.86 -31.42
#